data_f8157edc0ddbc026057fa25bd4710e91
#
_entry.id   f8157edc0ddbc026057fa25bd4710e91
#
_cell.length_a   1.000
_cell.length_b   1.000
_cell.length_c   1.000
_cell.angle_alpha   90.00
_cell.angle_beta   90.00
_cell.angle_gamma   90.00
#
_symmetry.space_group_name_H-M   'P 1'
#
loop_
_entity.id
_entity.type
_entity.pdbx_description
1 polymer ?
#
loop_
_entity_poly.entity_id
_entity_poly.type
_entity_poly.pdbx_seq_one_letter_code
_entity_poly.pdbx_strand_id
1 'polypeptide(L)'
;MDRKKRYTSIGRKIITDISICMLFFVIFFSLYIYRFMQTNAMKRYEYQTQIATEVSGTNIDHYITSMITATKSVYINHSLMGFLKYHHSQEKVADNELRIIEYFKSVYYASSAATQIYLVMPEENFSILYEPNLLKIYNGVVSPDVTIPQMDSFRDVYVESTHIKNDYGHNIPDIDKYPADETVFTIWLPIADLPVEQKPFAYVAIDLPTSFIMENCKAVYSEDETI
;
A
#
# COMPACT_ATOMS: atom_id res chain seq x y z
N MET A 1 -45.16 -69.29 -36.44
CA MET A 1 -45.28 -67.84 -36.21
C MET A 1 -44.38 -67.33 -35.04
N ASP A 2 -43.54 -68.13 -34.39
CA ASP A 2 -42.81 -67.81 -33.17
C ASP A 2 -41.35 -67.31 -33.35
N ARG A 3 -40.70 -67.63 -34.45
CA ARG A 3 -39.28 -67.18 -34.64
C ARG A 3 -39.11 -65.71 -34.83
N LYS A 4 -40.00 -64.98 -35.46
CA LYS A 4 -39.94 -63.57 -35.70
C LYS A 4 -40.02 -62.73 -34.38
N LYS A 5 -40.86 -63.20 -33.44
CA LYS A 5 -40.98 -62.53 -32.10
C LYS A 5 -39.73 -62.69 -31.25
N ARG A 6 -38.97 -63.76 -31.35
CA ARG A 6 -37.74 -64.02 -30.60
C ARG A 6 -36.60 -63.19 -31.11
N TYR A 7 -36.45 -62.97 -32.41
CA TYR A 7 -35.40 -62.12 -32.99
C TYR A 7 -35.62 -60.66 -32.70
N THR A 8 -36.83 -60.12 -32.63
CA THR A 8 -37.14 -58.75 -32.24
C THR A 8 -36.91 -58.54 -30.78
N SER A 9 -37.05 -59.48 -29.90
CA SER A 9 -36.78 -59.44 -28.49
C SER A 9 -35.26 -59.36 -28.22
N ILE A 10 -34.45 -60.17 -28.89
CA ILE A 10 -32.97 -60.16 -28.75
C ILE A 10 -32.38 -58.88 -29.29
N GLY A 11 -32.82 -58.39 -30.45
CA GLY A 11 -32.35 -57.11 -31.00
C GLY A 11 -32.65 -55.93 -30.10
N ARG A 12 -33.85 -55.86 -29.50
CA ARG A 12 -34.17 -54.81 -28.50
C ARG A 12 -33.26 -54.86 -27.27
N LYS A 13 -32.98 -56.06 -26.77
CA LYS A 13 -32.11 -56.23 -25.59
C LYS A 13 -30.70 -55.73 -25.87
N ILE A 14 -30.14 -56.12 -27.03
CA ILE A 14 -28.79 -55.65 -27.43
C ILE A 14 -28.75 -54.12 -27.58
N ILE A 15 -29.77 -53.55 -28.23
CA ILE A 15 -29.83 -52.05 -28.37
C ILE A 15 -29.94 -51.36 -27.00
N THR A 16 -30.76 -51.91 -26.08
CA THR A 16 -30.91 -51.38 -24.74
C THR A 16 -29.60 -51.45 -23.96
N ASP A 17 -28.89 -52.58 -24.00
CA ASP A 17 -27.63 -52.78 -23.30
C ASP A 17 -26.54 -51.85 -23.84
N ILE A 18 -26.43 -51.68 -25.16
CA ILE A 18 -25.52 -50.74 -25.80
C ILE A 18 -25.87 -49.28 -25.39
N SER A 19 -27.16 -48.91 -25.37
CA SER A 19 -27.60 -47.58 -24.98
C SER A 19 -27.27 -47.27 -23.53
N ILE A 20 -27.42 -48.25 -22.64
CA ILE A 20 -27.05 -48.10 -21.22
C ILE A 20 -25.54 -47.94 -21.08
N CYS A 21 -24.73 -48.74 -21.76
CA CYS A 21 -23.28 -48.61 -21.77
C CYS A 21 -22.82 -47.22 -22.27
N MET A 22 -23.41 -46.74 -23.36
CA MET A 22 -23.13 -45.40 -23.90
C MET A 22 -23.50 -44.31 -22.92
N LEU A 23 -24.63 -44.42 -22.24
CA LEU A 23 -25.07 -43.47 -21.23
C LEU A 23 -24.07 -43.42 -20.06
N PHE A 24 -23.64 -44.55 -19.54
CA PHE A 24 -22.62 -44.62 -18.50
C PHE A 24 -21.29 -43.99 -18.95
N PHE A 25 -20.87 -44.25 -20.17
CA PHE A 25 -19.66 -43.68 -20.73
C PHE A 25 -19.75 -42.16 -20.83
N VAL A 26 -20.85 -41.61 -21.31
CA VAL A 26 -21.09 -40.16 -21.39
C VAL A 26 -21.08 -39.51 -20.01
N ILE A 27 -21.76 -40.11 -19.02
CA ILE A 27 -21.78 -39.60 -17.64
C ILE A 27 -20.37 -39.61 -17.05
N PHE A 28 -19.67 -40.73 -17.16
CA PHE A 28 -18.33 -40.87 -16.62
C PHE A 28 -17.33 -39.85 -17.25
N PHE A 29 -17.40 -39.71 -18.58
CA PHE A 29 -16.54 -38.79 -19.31
C PHE A 29 -16.86 -37.33 -18.98
N SER A 30 -18.13 -36.99 -18.83
CA SER A 30 -18.57 -35.65 -18.40
C SER A 30 -18.07 -35.31 -17.00
N LEU A 31 -18.16 -36.25 -16.05
CA LEU A 31 -17.63 -36.07 -14.70
C LEU A 31 -16.10 -35.91 -14.68
N TYR A 32 -15.42 -36.69 -15.52
CA TYR A 32 -13.97 -36.59 -15.66
C TYR A 32 -13.53 -35.22 -16.20
N ILE A 33 -14.18 -34.79 -17.29
CA ILE A 33 -13.89 -33.46 -17.88
C ILE A 33 -14.21 -32.37 -16.89
N TYR A 34 -15.35 -32.44 -16.19
CA TYR A 34 -15.70 -31.43 -15.16
C TYR A 34 -14.65 -31.35 -14.07
N ARG A 35 -14.20 -32.48 -13.51
CA ARG A 35 -13.16 -32.55 -12.50
C ARG A 35 -11.83 -32.00 -13.02
N PHE A 36 -11.47 -32.34 -14.24
CA PHE A 36 -10.24 -31.86 -14.88
C PHE A 36 -10.25 -30.35 -15.08
N MET A 37 -11.38 -29.81 -15.60
CA MET A 37 -11.54 -28.38 -15.79
C MET A 37 -11.52 -27.62 -14.44
N GLN A 38 -12.22 -28.11 -13.43
CA GLN A 38 -12.25 -27.52 -12.11
C GLN A 38 -10.84 -27.49 -11.48
N THR A 39 -10.08 -28.58 -11.56
CA THR A 39 -8.72 -28.63 -11.04
C THR A 39 -7.78 -27.68 -11.77
N ASN A 40 -7.89 -27.57 -13.08
CA ASN A 40 -7.07 -26.66 -13.87
C ASN A 40 -7.45 -25.18 -13.62
N ALA A 41 -8.73 -24.88 -13.50
CA ALA A 41 -9.20 -23.54 -13.16
C ALA A 41 -8.68 -23.11 -11.78
N MET A 42 -8.77 -24.01 -10.78
CA MET A 42 -8.25 -23.72 -9.44
C MET A 42 -6.74 -23.46 -9.44
N LYS A 43 -5.95 -24.28 -10.13
CA LYS A 43 -4.50 -24.08 -10.25
C LYS A 43 -4.15 -22.77 -10.95
N ARG A 44 -4.91 -22.38 -11.98
CA ARG A 44 -4.72 -21.09 -12.65
C ARG A 44 -5.04 -19.92 -11.70
N TYR A 45 -6.14 -20.03 -10.97
CA TYR A 45 -6.53 -19.03 -10.00
C TYR A 45 -5.48 -18.86 -8.89
N GLU A 46 -5.01 -19.97 -8.31
CA GLU A 46 -3.93 -19.94 -7.30
C GLU A 46 -2.66 -19.27 -7.84
N TYR A 47 -2.25 -19.64 -9.06
CA TYR A 47 -1.06 -19.06 -9.70
C TYR A 47 -1.23 -17.56 -9.98
N GLN A 48 -2.38 -17.15 -10.51
CA GLN A 48 -2.68 -15.73 -10.76
C GLN A 48 -2.71 -14.94 -9.46
N THR A 49 -3.36 -15.46 -8.41
CA THR A 49 -3.39 -14.82 -7.09
C THR A 49 -1.99 -14.68 -6.50
N GLN A 50 -1.14 -15.70 -6.64
CA GLN A 50 0.24 -15.63 -6.18
C GLN A 50 1.03 -14.54 -6.90
N ILE A 51 0.97 -14.49 -8.24
CA ILE A 51 1.63 -13.44 -9.04
C ILE A 51 1.10 -12.07 -8.64
N ALA A 52 -0.22 -11.93 -8.54
CA ALA A 52 -0.85 -10.68 -8.15
C ALA A 52 -0.34 -10.17 -6.81
N THR A 53 -0.26 -11.06 -5.81
CA THR A 53 0.25 -10.73 -4.48
C THR A 53 1.73 -10.33 -4.52
N GLU A 54 2.55 -11.06 -5.28
CA GLU A 54 3.98 -10.78 -5.41
C GLU A 54 4.23 -9.43 -6.11
N VAL A 55 3.52 -9.15 -7.21
CA VAL A 55 3.62 -7.86 -7.93
C VAL A 55 3.16 -6.71 -7.06
N SER A 56 2.04 -6.84 -6.35
CA SER A 56 1.54 -5.82 -5.43
C SER A 56 2.53 -5.57 -4.29
N GLY A 57 3.10 -6.62 -3.70
CA GLY A 57 4.13 -6.51 -2.67
C GLY A 57 5.37 -5.79 -3.17
N THR A 58 5.86 -6.14 -4.37
CA THR A 58 7.01 -5.49 -4.99
C THR A 58 6.75 -4.01 -5.28
N ASN A 59 5.57 -3.65 -5.75
CA ASN A 59 5.20 -2.27 -6.00
C ASN A 59 5.18 -1.45 -4.70
N ILE A 60 4.56 -1.97 -3.65
CA ILE A 60 4.52 -1.30 -2.33
C ILE A 60 5.94 -1.13 -1.78
N ASP A 61 6.78 -2.15 -1.84
CA ASP A 61 8.18 -2.08 -1.38
C ASP A 61 8.97 -1.03 -2.17
N HIS A 62 8.76 -0.95 -3.48
CA HIS A 62 9.39 0.07 -4.31
C HIS A 62 8.97 1.49 -3.90
N TYR A 63 7.68 1.72 -3.61
CA TYR A 63 7.19 3.02 -3.12
C TYR A 63 7.80 3.38 -1.78
N ILE A 64 7.81 2.46 -0.82
CA ILE A 64 8.41 2.67 0.50
C ILE A 64 9.90 3.00 0.35
N THR A 65 10.63 2.24 -0.45
CA THR A 65 12.06 2.47 -0.71
C THR A 65 12.31 3.83 -1.36
N SER A 66 11.45 4.25 -2.28
CA SER A 66 11.54 5.57 -2.92
C SER A 66 11.31 6.71 -1.92
N MET A 67 10.33 6.58 -1.02
CA MET A 67 10.08 7.56 0.04
C MET A 67 11.25 7.63 1.03
N ILE A 68 11.80 6.50 1.45
CA ILE A 68 12.98 6.44 2.30
C ILE A 68 14.15 7.17 1.63
N THR A 69 14.37 6.94 0.36
CA THR A 69 15.45 7.57 -0.41
C THR A 69 15.22 9.07 -0.54
N ALA A 70 13.99 9.50 -0.83
CA ALA A 70 13.65 10.93 -0.90
C ALA A 70 13.79 11.63 0.46
N THR A 71 13.34 11.00 1.54
CA THR A 71 13.53 11.54 2.91
C THR A 71 15.00 11.69 3.24
N LYS A 72 15.84 10.74 2.85
CA LYS A 72 17.29 10.82 3.04
C LYS A 72 17.96 11.91 2.19
N SER A 73 17.28 12.51 1.22
CA SER A 73 17.81 13.65 0.47
C SER A 73 18.11 14.88 1.36
N VAL A 74 17.54 14.94 2.55
CA VAL A 74 17.86 15.95 3.57
C VAL A 74 19.37 16.01 3.87
N TYR A 75 20.07 14.88 3.84
CA TYR A 75 21.51 14.80 4.10
C TYR A 75 22.36 15.48 3.03
N ILE A 76 21.86 15.61 1.82
CA ILE A 76 22.53 16.28 0.71
C ILE A 76 22.26 17.79 0.74
N ASN A 77 21.13 18.19 1.35
CA ASN A 77 20.75 19.60 1.48
C ASN A 77 21.34 20.23 2.75
N HIS A 78 22.59 20.69 2.67
CA HIS A 78 23.30 21.27 3.81
C HIS A 78 22.57 22.45 4.46
N SER A 79 21.84 23.25 3.69
CA SER A 79 21.09 24.39 4.24
C SER A 79 19.91 23.93 5.08
N LEU A 80 19.17 22.92 4.59
CA LEU A 80 18.04 22.34 5.34
C LEU A 80 18.55 21.60 6.57
N MET A 81 19.63 20.83 6.43
CA MET A 81 20.25 20.14 7.57
C MET A 81 20.76 21.12 8.62
N GLY A 82 21.34 22.25 8.22
CA GLY A 82 21.73 23.32 9.12
C GLY A 82 20.55 23.99 9.83
N PHE A 83 19.44 24.20 9.11
CA PHE A 83 18.19 24.68 9.71
C PHE A 83 17.68 23.71 10.78
N LEU A 84 17.57 22.43 10.44
CA LEU A 84 17.09 21.41 11.37
C LEU A 84 17.94 21.27 12.63
N LYS A 85 19.25 21.52 12.55
CA LYS A 85 20.15 21.41 13.69
C LYS A 85 20.18 22.65 14.59
N TYR A 86 20.09 23.85 14.03
CA TYR A 86 20.53 25.05 14.74
C TYR A 86 19.51 26.20 14.78
N HIS A 87 18.39 26.12 14.05
CA HIS A 87 17.60 27.31 13.77
C HIS A 87 16.09 27.07 13.69
N HIS A 88 15.52 26.60 14.77
CA HIS A 88 14.09 26.16 14.82
C HIS A 88 13.12 27.28 15.26
N SER A 89 13.45 28.56 15.20
CA SER A 89 12.49 29.61 15.53
C SER A 89 11.49 29.83 14.40
N GLN A 90 10.25 30.19 14.72
CA GLN A 90 9.20 30.51 13.73
C GLN A 90 9.66 31.54 12.69
N GLU A 91 10.46 32.53 13.12
CA GLU A 91 11.03 33.55 12.24
C GLU A 91 11.94 32.93 11.16
N LYS A 92 12.72 31.94 11.52
CA LYS A 92 13.63 31.26 10.58
C LYS A 92 12.94 30.20 9.71
N VAL A 93 11.77 29.72 10.09
CA VAL A 93 10.94 28.93 9.20
C VAL A 93 10.52 29.77 8.00
N ALA A 94 10.08 31.01 8.20
CA ALA A 94 9.71 31.91 7.10
C ALA A 94 10.87 32.13 6.11
N ASP A 95 12.09 32.31 6.61
CA ASP A 95 13.29 32.49 5.77
C ASP A 95 13.67 31.22 4.97
N ASN A 96 13.29 30.05 5.47
CA ASN A 96 13.59 28.76 4.85
C ASN A 96 12.36 28.05 4.25
N GLU A 97 11.20 28.71 4.26
CA GLU A 97 9.92 28.12 3.85
C GLU A 97 10.00 27.44 2.47
N LEU A 98 10.54 28.13 1.48
CA LEU A 98 10.67 27.58 0.13
C LEU A 98 11.51 26.30 0.10
N ARG A 99 12.60 26.25 0.86
CA ARG A 99 13.49 25.08 0.91
C ARG A 99 12.84 23.90 1.63
N ILE A 100 12.08 24.19 2.68
CA ILE A 100 11.31 23.19 3.42
C ILE A 100 10.22 22.62 2.51
N ILE A 101 9.50 23.48 1.79
CA ILE A 101 8.48 23.04 0.83
C ILE A 101 9.10 22.23 -0.32
N GLU A 102 10.26 22.65 -0.85
CA GLU A 102 10.96 21.90 -1.89
C GLU A 102 11.39 20.51 -1.41
N TYR A 103 11.86 20.41 -0.17
CA TYR A 103 12.18 19.11 0.44
C TYR A 103 10.94 18.22 0.57
N PHE A 104 9.85 18.74 1.15
CA PHE A 104 8.61 17.98 1.28
C PHE A 104 8.02 17.60 -0.07
N LYS A 105 8.11 18.47 -1.08
CA LYS A 105 7.73 18.12 -2.46
C LYS A 105 8.56 16.96 -3.00
N SER A 106 9.86 16.91 -2.74
CA SER A 106 10.70 15.80 -3.17
C SER A 106 10.27 14.46 -2.55
N VAL A 107 9.91 14.49 -1.28
CA VAL A 107 9.37 13.31 -0.57
C VAL A 107 7.99 12.92 -1.13
N TYR A 108 7.11 13.90 -1.32
CA TYR A 108 5.78 13.69 -1.89
C TYR A 108 5.84 13.08 -3.30
N TYR A 109 6.65 13.66 -4.20
CA TYR A 109 6.76 13.17 -5.58
C TYR A 109 7.42 11.79 -5.68
N ALA A 110 8.14 11.35 -4.67
CA ALA A 110 8.71 10.01 -4.64
C ALA A 110 7.65 8.90 -4.54
N SER A 111 6.49 9.22 -3.95
CA SER A 111 5.38 8.26 -3.82
C SER A 111 4.11 8.66 -4.58
N SER A 112 3.89 9.97 -4.76
CA SER A 112 2.65 10.57 -5.29
C SER A 112 1.36 10.20 -4.51
N ALA A 113 1.48 9.48 -3.41
CA ALA A 113 0.36 8.97 -2.64
C ALA A 113 0.26 9.57 -1.23
N ALA A 114 1.31 10.26 -0.75
CA ALA A 114 1.30 10.85 0.58
C ALA A 114 0.18 11.89 0.71
N THR A 115 -0.63 11.79 1.76
CA THR A 115 -1.70 12.77 2.06
C THR A 115 -1.18 13.91 2.91
N GLN A 116 -0.19 13.65 3.73
CA GLN A 116 0.53 14.68 4.51
C GLN A 116 1.92 14.17 4.92
N ILE A 117 2.82 15.12 5.23
CA ILE A 117 4.16 14.82 5.69
C ILE A 117 4.43 15.68 6.93
N TYR A 118 4.80 15.01 8.01
CA TYR A 118 5.05 15.63 9.30
C TYR A 118 6.52 15.48 9.68
N LEU A 119 7.17 16.59 9.97
CA LEU A 119 8.54 16.66 10.49
C LEU A 119 8.48 17.07 11.95
N VAL A 120 9.11 16.31 12.81
CA VAL A 120 9.13 16.59 14.25
C VAL A 120 10.54 16.54 14.81
N MET A 121 10.85 17.48 15.68
CA MET A 121 12.07 17.59 16.48
C MET A 121 11.68 17.59 17.96
N PRO A 122 11.66 16.43 18.62
CA PRO A 122 11.09 16.29 19.96
C PRO A 122 11.87 17.07 21.01
N GLU A 123 13.21 17.06 20.93
CA GLU A 123 14.07 17.75 21.91
C GLU A 123 13.90 19.26 21.85
N GLU A 124 13.56 19.81 20.68
CA GLU A 124 13.33 21.23 20.44
C GLU A 124 11.86 21.64 20.61
N ASN A 125 10.98 20.66 20.89
CA ASN A 125 9.54 20.86 20.93
C ASN A 125 8.99 21.60 19.71
N PHE A 126 9.48 21.25 18.53
CA PHE A 126 9.14 21.91 17.28
C PHE A 126 8.70 20.92 16.21
N SER A 127 7.71 21.31 15.42
CA SER A 127 7.19 20.46 14.32
C SER A 127 6.72 21.28 13.13
N ILE A 128 6.74 20.65 11.97
CA ILE A 128 6.23 21.20 10.70
C ILE A 128 5.36 20.15 10.05
N LEU A 129 4.13 20.50 9.73
CA LEU A 129 3.22 19.71 8.93
C LEU A 129 3.15 20.28 7.52
N TYR A 130 3.30 19.44 6.52
CA TYR A 130 3.14 19.78 5.11
C TYR A 130 1.90 19.09 4.53
N GLU A 131 1.01 19.89 3.95
CA GLU A 131 -0.17 19.46 3.23
C GLU A 131 0.06 19.59 1.73
N PRO A 132 0.32 18.46 1.02
CA PRO A 132 0.69 18.47 -0.40
C PRO A 132 -0.33 19.12 -1.33
N ASN A 133 -1.63 18.90 -1.05
CA ASN A 133 -2.69 19.41 -1.91
C ASN A 133 -2.87 20.92 -1.78
N LEU A 134 -2.51 21.49 -0.64
CA LEU A 134 -2.54 22.92 -0.41
C LEU A 134 -1.20 23.58 -0.71
N LEU A 135 -0.15 22.81 -0.87
CA LEU A 135 1.24 23.26 -0.99
C LEU A 135 1.65 24.19 0.18
N LYS A 136 1.09 23.91 1.36
CA LYS A 136 1.29 24.72 2.57
C LYS A 136 2.04 23.95 3.65
N ILE A 137 2.78 24.69 4.45
CA ILE A 137 3.36 24.21 5.70
C ILE A 137 2.70 24.89 6.89
N TYR A 138 2.56 24.13 7.96
CA TYR A 138 2.09 24.58 9.25
C TYR A 138 3.17 24.25 10.25
N ASN A 139 3.66 25.23 10.99
CA ASN A 139 4.67 25.06 12.01
C ASN A 139 4.10 25.28 13.40
N GLY A 140 4.63 24.59 14.39
CA GLY A 140 4.14 24.68 15.75
C GLY A 140 4.98 23.89 16.76
N VAL A 141 4.42 23.72 17.92
CA VAL A 141 4.97 22.85 18.96
C VAL A 141 4.53 21.41 18.71
N VAL A 142 5.29 20.46 19.21
CA VAL A 142 4.94 19.05 19.15
C VAL A 142 3.69 18.82 20.01
N SER A 143 2.64 18.25 19.40
CA SER A 143 1.44 17.92 20.15
C SER A 143 1.72 16.79 21.16
N PRO A 144 1.21 16.88 22.39
CA PRO A 144 1.35 15.81 23.38
C PRO A 144 0.63 14.52 22.96
N ASP A 145 -0.30 14.59 22.02
CA ASP A 145 -1.05 13.44 21.52
C ASP A 145 -0.27 12.66 20.45
N VAL A 146 0.83 13.21 19.95
CA VAL A 146 1.69 12.55 18.96
C VAL A 146 2.65 11.60 19.66
N THR A 147 2.50 10.32 19.39
CA THR A 147 3.42 9.29 19.90
C THR A 147 4.49 9.02 18.84
N ILE A 148 5.72 9.46 19.12
CA ILE A 148 6.85 9.18 18.25
C ILE A 148 7.39 7.79 18.58
N PRO A 149 7.49 6.87 17.60
CA PRO A 149 8.00 5.53 17.84
C PRO A 149 9.47 5.57 18.22
N GLN A 150 9.87 4.67 19.12
CA GLN A 150 11.28 4.56 19.50
C GLN A 150 12.08 3.99 18.33
N MET A 151 13.05 4.76 17.86
CA MET A 151 13.99 4.37 16.81
C MET A 151 15.41 4.74 17.27
N ASP A 152 16.29 3.74 17.30
CA ASP A 152 17.64 3.90 17.86
C ASP A 152 18.69 4.21 16.78
N SER A 153 18.32 4.02 15.50
CA SER A 153 19.23 4.18 14.37
C SER A 153 18.58 4.96 13.22
N PHE A 154 19.37 5.78 12.54
CA PHE A 154 18.93 6.46 11.30
C PHE A 154 18.53 5.49 10.15
N ARG A 155 18.76 4.20 10.33
CA ARG A 155 18.36 3.16 9.38
C ARG A 155 17.00 2.56 9.67
N ASP A 156 16.48 2.81 10.87
CA ASP A 156 15.21 2.25 11.27
C ASP A 156 14.07 2.83 10.42
N VAL A 157 13.08 2.02 10.20
CA VAL A 157 11.82 2.39 9.56
C VAL A 157 10.71 1.80 10.42
N TYR A 158 9.79 2.62 10.85
CA TYR A 158 8.64 2.16 11.61
C TYR A 158 7.36 2.42 10.81
N VAL A 159 6.54 1.39 10.67
CA VAL A 159 5.22 1.50 10.03
C VAL A 159 4.16 1.40 11.12
N GLU A 160 3.45 2.49 11.32
CA GLU A 160 2.35 2.56 12.27
C GLU A 160 1.10 1.89 11.68
N SER A 161 0.31 1.27 12.55
CA SER A 161 -0.97 0.66 12.14
C SER A 161 -1.93 1.71 11.59
N THR A 162 -2.90 1.24 10.81
CA THR A 162 -3.93 2.11 10.23
C THR A 162 -4.71 2.86 11.29
N HIS A 163 -4.86 4.16 11.07
CA HIS A 163 -5.60 5.08 11.96
C HIS A 163 -6.30 6.16 11.12
N ILE A 164 -7.15 6.94 11.76
CA ILE A 164 -7.78 8.09 11.12
C ILE A 164 -6.71 9.20 10.98
N LYS A 165 -6.63 9.81 9.80
CA LYS A 165 -5.76 10.96 9.54
C LYS A 165 -5.99 12.03 10.60
N ASN A 166 -4.92 12.57 11.16
CA ASN A 166 -4.95 13.63 12.16
C ASN A 166 -4.10 14.83 11.69
N ASP A 167 -4.25 15.97 12.34
CA ASP A 167 -3.53 17.19 12.01
C ASP A 167 -2.23 17.37 12.84
N TYR A 168 -1.82 16.33 13.56
CA TYR A 168 -0.64 16.34 14.44
C TYR A 168 -0.61 17.53 15.42
N GLY A 169 -1.79 18.04 15.80
CA GLY A 169 -1.94 19.21 16.69
C GLY A 169 -1.74 20.56 16.01
N HIS A 170 -1.57 20.60 14.71
CA HIS A 170 -1.59 21.86 13.96
C HIS A 170 -3.03 22.29 13.70
N ASN A 171 -3.35 23.55 14.04
CA ASN A 171 -4.68 24.12 13.81
C ASN A 171 -4.88 24.41 12.32
N ILE A 172 -5.18 23.37 11.55
CA ILE A 172 -5.55 23.51 10.15
C ILE A 172 -6.96 24.06 10.06
N PRO A 173 -7.21 25.14 9.31
CA PRO A 173 -8.56 25.67 9.11
C PRO A 173 -9.52 24.59 8.58
N ASP A 174 -10.77 24.56 9.07
CA ASP A 174 -11.76 23.54 8.70
C ASP A 174 -12.05 23.48 7.19
N ILE A 175 -11.88 24.61 6.49
CA ILE A 175 -11.99 24.69 5.01
C ILE A 175 -10.88 23.91 4.31
N ASP A 176 -9.74 23.77 4.95
CA ASP A 176 -8.56 23.12 4.40
C ASP A 176 -8.47 21.63 4.88
N LYS A 177 -9.37 21.21 5.78
CA LYS A 177 -9.38 19.83 6.27
C LYS A 177 -9.95 18.88 5.23
N TYR A 178 -9.24 17.79 5.04
CA TYR A 178 -9.73 16.63 4.26
C TYR A 178 -10.96 15.99 4.91
N PRO A 179 -11.65 15.09 4.18
CA PRO A 179 -12.70 14.30 4.79
C PRO A 179 -12.22 13.73 6.13
N ALA A 180 -12.95 14.01 7.19
CA ALA A 180 -12.57 13.67 8.57
C ALA A 180 -12.36 12.16 8.80
N ASP A 181 -12.69 11.32 7.83
CA ASP A 181 -12.71 9.86 7.93
C ASP A 181 -11.62 9.18 7.06
N GLU A 182 -10.66 9.94 6.53
CA GLU A 182 -9.59 9.33 5.74
C GLU A 182 -8.72 8.44 6.63
N THR A 183 -8.72 7.14 6.32
CA THR A 183 -7.88 6.17 7.01
C THR A 183 -6.50 6.11 6.35
N VAL A 184 -5.47 6.31 7.15
CA VAL A 184 -4.07 6.29 6.73
C VAL A 184 -3.27 5.26 7.50
N PHE A 185 -2.11 4.91 7.00
CA PHE A 185 -1.01 4.32 7.76
C PHE A 185 0.20 5.23 7.64
N THR A 186 0.99 5.32 8.68
CA THR A 186 2.10 6.24 8.77
C THR A 186 3.43 5.52 8.72
N ILE A 187 4.35 6.04 7.90
CA ILE A 187 5.74 5.58 7.87
C ILE A 187 6.60 6.63 8.57
N TRP A 188 7.24 6.21 9.64
CA TRP A 188 8.18 7.03 10.40
C TRP A 188 9.62 6.76 9.97
N LEU A 189 10.36 7.84 9.72
CA LEU A 189 11.75 7.82 9.27
C LEU A 189 12.58 8.76 10.13
N PRO A 190 13.68 8.28 10.74
CA PRO A 190 14.55 9.12 11.57
C PRO A 190 15.53 9.92 10.74
N ILE A 191 15.88 11.11 11.24
CA ILE A 191 16.97 11.95 10.73
C ILE A 191 18.02 12.09 11.84
N ALA A 192 19.27 11.74 11.52
CA ALA A 192 20.40 11.80 12.46
C ALA A 192 21.52 12.71 11.94
N ASP A 193 22.40 13.15 12.81
CA ASP A 193 23.58 13.93 12.45
C ASP A 193 24.75 13.04 12.02
N LEU A 194 24.75 12.67 10.74
CA LEU A 194 25.83 11.87 10.18
C LEU A 194 27.03 12.75 9.77
N PRO A 195 28.28 12.32 10.00
CA PRO A 195 28.71 11.03 10.57
C PRO A 195 28.94 11.05 12.10
N VAL A 196 28.62 12.17 12.77
CA VAL A 196 29.01 12.41 14.17
C VAL A 196 28.17 11.61 15.15
N GLU A 197 26.86 11.66 14.99
CA GLU A 197 25.92 10.95 15.85
C GLU A 197 24.97 10.12 15.00
N GLN A 198 24.80 8.85 15.39
CA GLN A 198 23.82 7.96 14.73
C GLN A 198 22.44 8.08 15.39
N LYS A 199 22.35 8.75 16.55
CA LYS A 199 21.09 8.95 17.27
C LYS A 199 20.21 9.94 16.50
N PRO A 200 18.95 9.59 16.23
CA PRO A 200 18.02 10.51 15.61
C PRO A 200 17.76 11.74 16.48
N PHE A 201 17.73 12.91 15.87
CA PHE A 201 17.31 14.16 16.51
C PHE A 201 16.00 14.71 15.93
N ALA A 202 15.63 14.25 14.74
CA ALA A 202 14.37 14.58 14.09
C ALA A 202 13.76 13.33 13.45
N TYR A 203 12.46 13.41 13.19
CA TYR A 203 11.70 12.32 12.57
C TYR A 203 10.77 12.88 11.49
N VAL A 204 10.61 12.11 10.42
CA VAL A 204 9.63 12.41 9.37
C VAL A 204 8.58 11.33 9.40
N ALA A 205 7.33 11.71 9.54
CA ALA A 205 6.18 10.85 9.38
C ALA A 205 5.52 11.15 8.03
N ILE A 206 5.20 10.10 7.28
CA ILE A 206 4.55 10.19 5.98
C ILE A 206 3.26 9.40 6.05
N ASP A 207 2.14 10.08 5.93
CA ASP A 207 0.82 9.46 5.93
C ASP A 207 0.43 9.05 4.52
N LEU A 208 0.07 7.78 4.38
CA LEU A 208 -0.38 7.18 3.14
C LEU A 208 -1.82 6.68 3.32
N PRO A 209 -2.73 6.98 2.40
CA PRO A 209 -4.10 6.53 2.49
C PRO A 209 -4.15 5.00 2.30
N THR A 210 -5.03 4.34 3.05
CA THR A 210 -5.23 2.88 2.89
C THR A 210 -5.75 2.51 1.50
N SER A 211 -6.44 3.41 0.82
CA SER A 211 -6.87 3.28 -0.58
C SER A 211 -5.68 3.04 -1.52
N PHE A 212 -4.50 3.61 -1.22
CA PHE A 212 -3.29 3.38 -1.99
C PHE A 212 -2.90 1.90 -2.07
N ILE A 213 -2.93 1.18 -0.94
CA ILE A 213 -2.69 -0.27 -0.93
C ILE A 213 -3.75 -0.99 -1.75
N MET A 214 -5.03 -0.63 -1.52
CA MET A 214 -6.15 -1.27 -2.22
C MET A 214 -6.10 -1.06 -3.73
N GLU A 215 -5.73 0.11 -4.20
CA GLU A 215 -5.60 0.40 -5.63
C GLU A 215 -4.45 -0.38 -6.27
N ASN A 216 -3.31 -0.45 -5.62
CA ASN A 216 -2.19 -1.27 -6.08
C ASN A 216 -2.50 -2.77 -6.10
N CYS A 217 -3.33 -3.25 -5.17
CA CYS A 217 -3.82 -4.63 -5.18
C CYS A 217 -4.89 -4.85 -6.28
N LYS A 218 -5.83 -3.92 -6.45
CA LYS A 218 -6.91 -4.03 -7.46
C LYS A 218 -6.38 -4.02 -8.90
N ALA A 219 -5.37 -3.22 -9.21
CA ALA A 219 -4.78 -3.14 -10.54
C ALA A 219 -4.29 -4.50 -11.06
N VAL A 220 -3.99 -5.43 -10.16
CA VAL A 220 -3.53 -6.78 -10.52
C VAL A 220 -4.68 -7.77 -10.70
N TYR A 221 -5.87 -7.50 -10.11
CA TYR A 221 -7.04 -8.38 -10.17
C TYR A 221 -8.07 -7.97 -11.23
N SER A 222 -8.01 -6.76 -11.77
CA SER A 222 -9.09 -6.19 -12.59
C SER A 222 -9.03 -6.50 -14.08
N GLU A 223 -7.99 -7.15 -14.59
CA GLU A 223 -7.90 -7.43 -16.04
C GLU A 223 -8.64 -8.69 -16.50
N ASP A 224 -9.09 -9.57 -15.60
CA ASP A 224 -9.66 -10.88 -15.96
C ASP A 224 -11.15 -11.10 -15.57
N GLU A 225 -11.87 -10.11 -15.04
CA GLU A 225 -13.28 -10.27 -14.66
C GLU A 225 -14.29 -9.97 -15.78
N THR A 226 -13.84 -9.82 -17.01
CA THR A 226 -14.74 -9.71 -18.20
C THR A 226 -14.66 -10.97 -19.06
N ILE A 227 -15.20 -12.10 -18.56
CA ILE A 227 -15.64 -13.25 -19.36
C ILE A 227 -17.00 -13.71 -18.84
#